data_1ae3e011d75c9c2a408fcb176fd70612
#
_entry.id   1ae3e011d75c9c2a408fcb176fd70612
#
_cell.length_a   1.000
_cell.length_b   1.000
_cell.length_c   1.000
_cell.angle_alpha   90.00
_cell.angle_beta   90.00
_cell.angle_gamma   90.00
#
_symmetry.space_group_name_H-M   'P 1'
#
loop_
_entity.id
_entity.type
_entity.pdbx_description
1 polymer ?
#
loop_
_entity_poly.entity_id
_entity_poly.type
_entity_poly.pdbx_seq_one_letter_code
_entity_poly.pdbx_strand_id
1 'polypeptide(L)'
;KEVPKTLIFAKTDSHADDIIQMVREEFGEGNEFCKKVTYSAKDPDGILNDFRNDFNPRITVTVDMIATGTDVKPLEVLLFMRDVRSKGYYEQMKGRGVRSLGFEDLRNVSKSATSAKDRFVLIDAVGVEKSQKTESRPLERNPNLSMKDLLQGVAMGHRDDDTIQSLANRLTRLGKQIDTRGHQKIEKLTGKPVAQLARELLTALDPDAINQKALE
;
A
#
# COMPACT_ATOMS: atom_id res chain seq x y z
N LYS A 1 17.51 -21.11 -6.58
CA LYS A 1 17.73 -20.35 -5.31
C LYS A 1 16.44 -19.69 -4.93
N GLU A 2 15.99 -19.84 -3.70
CA GLU A 2 14.72 -19.25 -3.25
C GLU A 2 14.80 -17.72 -3.23
N VAL A 3 13.77 -17.06 -3.74
CA VAL A 3 13.64 -15.60 -3.71
C VAL A 3 13.07 -15.18 -2.35
N PRO A 4 13.67 -14.22 -1.64
CA PRO A 4 13.13 -13.73 -0.37
C PRO A 4 11.76 -13.08 -0.56
N LYS A 5 10.95 -13.03 0.50
CA LYS A 5 9.67 -12.32 0.48
C LYS A 5 9.90 -10.84 0.20
N THR A 6 9.44 -10.38 -0.97
CA THR A 6 9.74 -9.06 -1.52
C THR A 6 8.46 -8.26 -1.75
N LEU A 7 8.45 -7.01 -1.29
CA LEU A 7 7.42 -6.03 -1.60
C LEU A 7 7.99 -4.94 -2.53
N ILE A 8 7.36 -4.75 -3.68
CA ILE A 8 7.75 -3.74 -4.67
C ILE A 8 6.72 -2.61 -4.67
N PHE A 9 7.19 -1.39 -4.53
CA PHE A 9 6.36 -0.19 -4.65
C PHE A 9 6.43 0.36 -6.07
N ALA A 10 5.35 0.19 -6.82
CA ALA A 10 5.18 0.71 -8.18
C ALA A 10 4.61 2.12 -8.18
N LYS A 11 4.78 2.83 -9.29
CA LYS A 11 4.30 4.21 -9.47
C LYS A 11 2.78 4.25 -9.73
N THR A 12 2.31 3.39 -10.63
CA THR A 12 0.92 3.31 -11.09
C THR A 12 0.47 1.84 -11.15
N ASP A 13 -0.81 1.63 -11.34
CA ASP A 13 -1.40 0.29 -11.49
C ASP A 13 -0.88 -0.42 -12.76
N SER A 14 -0.72 0.33 -13.86
CA SER A 14 -0.11 -0.16 -15.10
C SER A 14 1.36 -0.53 -14.91
N HIS A 15 2.13 0.32 -14.23
CA HIS A 15 3.53 0.02 -13.90
C HIS A 15 3.65 -1.24 -13.02
N ALA A 16 2.68 -1.47 -12.13
CA ALA A 16 2.65 -2.69 -11.33
C ALA A 16 2.42 -3.93 -12.20
N ASP A 17 1.56 -3.85 -13.22
CA ASP A 17 1.33 -4.95 -14.17
C ASP A 17 2.58 -5.24 -15.01
N ASP A 18 3.26 -4.21 -15.50
CA ASP A 18 4.52 -4.35 -16.24
C ASP A 18 5.60 -5.03 -15.39
N ILE A 19 5.77 -4.60 -14.13
CA ILE A 19 6.72 -5.21 -13.20
C ILE A 19 6.39 -6.70 -12.98
N ILE A 20 5.11 -7.04 -12.77
CA ILE A 20 4.68 -8.42 -12.55
C ILE A 20 5.01 -9.30 -13.76
N GLN A 21 4.73 -8.81 -14.95
CA GLN A 21 5.04 -9.54 -16.17
C GLN A 21 6.55 -9.77 -16.28
N MET A 22 7.36 -8.72 -16.15
CA MET A 22 8.82 -8.83 -16.22
C MET A 22 9.38 -9.77 -15.15
N VAL A 23 8.88 -9.72 -13.91
CA VAL A 23 9.31 -10.61 -12.84
C VAL A 23 8.99 -12.07 -13.15
N ARG A 24 7.81 -12.37 -13.68
CA ARG A 24 7.43 -13.73 -14.04
C ARG A 24 8.26 -14.28 -15.19
N GLU A 25 8.53 -13.45 -16.19
CA GLU A 25 9.38 -13.80 -17.33
C GLU A 25 10.83 -14.05 -16.91
N GLU A 26 11.42 -13.15 -16.10
CA GLU A 26 12.80 -13.25 -15.65
C GLU A 26 13.06 -14.46 -14.76
N PHE A 27 12.13 -14.76 -13.86
CA PHE A 27 12.25 -15.91 -12.94
C PHE A 27 11.72 -17.22 -13.55
N GLY A 28 11.04 -17.18 -14.70
CA GLY A 28 10.41 -18.34 -15.32
C GLY A 28 9.29 -18.93 -14.49
N GLU A 29 8.59 -18.10 -13.68
CA GLU A 29 7.61 -18.52 -12.68
C GLU A 29 6.17 -18.13 -13.08
N GLY A 30 5.20 -18.87 -12.53
CA GLY A 30 3.78 -18.69 -12.84
C GLY A 30 3.11 -17.55 -12.04
N ASN A 31 1.79 -17.46 -12.21
CA ASN A 31 0.97 -16.39 -11.63
C ASN A 31 0.98 -16.34 -10.10
N GLU A 32 1.23 -17.47 -9.45
CA GLU A 32 1.26 -17.55 -7.98
C GLU A 32 2.53 -16.93 -7.39
N PHE A 33 3.61 -16.86 -8.15
CA PHE A 33 4.91 -16.38 -7.69
C PHE A 33 4.94 -14.88 -7.43
N CYS A 34 4.36 -14.08 -8.34
CA CYS A 34 4.30 -12.62 -8.25
C CYS A 34 2.86 -12.14 -8.43
N LYS A 35 2.32 -11.44 -7.43
CA LYS A 35 0.92 -10.96 -7.43
C LYS A 35 0.83 -9.45 -7.20
N LYS A 36 -0.20 -8.84 -7.79
CA LYS A 36 -0.57 -7.44 -7.54
C LYS A 36 -1.42 -7.33 -6.28
N VAL A 37 -1.08 -6.38 -5.42
CA VAL A 37 -1.87 -6.01 -4.25
C VAL A 37 -2.17 -4.53 -4.31
N THR A 38 -3.26 -4.20 -4.97
CA THR A 38 -3.79 -2.85 -5.09
C THR A 38 -5.28 -2.86 -4.77
N TYR A 39 -5.87 -1.70 -4.60
CA TYR A 39 -7.33 -1.60 -4.40
C TYR A 39 -8.16 -2.11 -5.59
N SER A 40 -7.56 -2.18 -6.78
CA SER A 40 -8.18 -2.73 -7.98
C SER A 40 -8.09 -4.25 -8.07
N ALA A 41 -7.27 -4.90 -7.24
CA ALA A 41 -7.17 -6.35 -7.20
C ALA A 41 -8.49 -6.99 -6.75
N LYS A 42 -8.80 -8.16 -7.29
CA LYS A 42 -10.06 -8.88 -7.02
C LYS A 42 -10.19 -9.28 -5.54
N ASP A 43 -9.09 -9.68 -4.90
CA ASP A 43 -9.03 -10.08 -3.49
C ASP A 43 -7.68 -9.66 -2.89
N PRO A 44 -7.49 -8.37 -2.56
CA PRO A 44 -6.22 -7.90 -2.01
C PRO A 44 -5.92 -8.44 -0.62
N ASP A 45 -6.94 -8.62 0.22
CA ASP A 45 -6.77 -9.14 1.59
C ASP A 45 -6.38 -10.64 1.57
N GLY A 46 -6.94 -11.45 0.65
CA GLY A 46 -6.56 -12.84 0.44
C GLY A 46 -5.11 -12.97 -0.05
N ILE A 47 -4.71 -12.18 -1.05
CA ILE A 47 -3.33 -12.18 -1.55
C ILE A 47 -2.33 -11.80 -0.44
N LEU A 48 -2.69 -10.84 0.42
CA LEU A 48 -1.86 -10.45 1.55
C LEU A 48 -1.78 -11.52 2.63
N ASN A 49 -2.87 -12.25 2.86
CA ASN A 49 -2.88 -13.39 3.76
C ASN A 49 -1.95 -14.49 3.25
N ASP A 50 -2.02 -14.84 1.96
CA ASP A 50 -1.13 -15.80 1.32
C ASP A 50 0.34 -15.33 1.40
N PHE A 51 0.59 -14.04 1.10
CA PHE A 51 1.93 -13.46 1.17
C PHE A 51 2.53 -13.53 2.57
N ARG A 52 1.71 -13.49 3.59
CA ARG A 52 2.11 -13.55 5.00
C ARG A 52 2.36 -14.98 5.49
N ASN A 53 1.52 -15.92 5.06
CA ASN A 53 1.42 -17.23 5.70
C ASN A 53 1.88 -18.39 4.80
N ASP A 54 1.90 -18.21 3.48
CA ASP A 54 2.23 -19.25 2.53
C ASP A 54 3.61 -19.04 1.88
N PHE A 55 4.10 -20.07 1.21
CA PHE A 55 5.34 -20.00 0.44
C PHE A 55 5.21 -18.99 -0.71
N ASN A 56 4.15 -19.09 -1.49
CA ASN A 56 3.81 -18.12 -2.54
C ASN A 56 2.66 -17.19 -2.08
N PRO A 57 2.60 -15.95 -2.61
CA PRO A 57 3.56 -15.32 -3.52
C PRO A 57 4.90 -15.01 -2.85
N ARG A 58 6.00 -15.08 -3.62
CA ARG A 58 7.32 -14.63 -3.18
C ARG A 58 7.47 -13.12 -3.30
N ILE A 59 6.85 -12.56 -4.33
CA ILE A 59 6.90 -11.14 -4.64
C ILE A 59 5.48 -10.58 -4.70
N THR A 60 5.26 -9.44 -4.07
CA THR A 60 4.03 -8.66 -4.25
C THR A 60 4.37 -7.27 -4.76
N VAL A 61 3.56 -6.77 -5.69
CA VAL A 61 3.69 -5.42 -6.24
C VAL A 61 2.49 -4.59 -5.83
N THR A 62 2.73 -3.41 -5.30
CA THR A 62 1.68 -2.50 -4.83
C THR A 62 1.94 -1.06 -5.25
N VAL A 63 0.86 -0.28 -5.36
CA VAL A 63 0.95 1.17 -5.55
C VAL A 63 0.74 1.89 -4.21
N ASP A 64 -0.30 1.52 -3.45
CA ASP A 64 -0.74 2.22 -2.24
C ASP A 64 -1.17 1.29 -1.10
N MET A 65 -0.34 0.33 -0.74
CA MET A 65 -0.69 -0.70 0.24
C MET A 65 -0.84 -0.19 1.69
N ILE A 66 -0.64 1.10 1.96
CA ILE A 66 -0.57 1.64 3.32
C ILE A 66 -1.91 1.69 4.02
N ALA A 67 -3.01 1.86 3.26
CA ALA A 67 -4.34 1.99 3.84
C ALA A 67 -4.89 0.70 4.49
N THR A 68 -4.28 -0.46 4.26
CA THR A 68 -4.86 -1.76 4.66
C THR A 68 -4.39 -2.28 6.01
N GLY A 69 -3.50 -1.59 6.73
CA GLY A 69 -3.06 -2.01 8.07
C GLY A 69 -2.36 -3.38 8.11
N THR A 70 -1.78 -3.81 7.00
CA THR A 70 -1.23 -5.15 6.83
C THR A 70 0.16 -5.27 7.42
N ASP A 71 0.28 -6.01 8.49
CA ASP A 71 1.55 -6.42 9.06
C ASP A 71 2.02 -7.70 8.34
N VAL A 72 3.09 -7.61 7.55
CA VAL A 72 3.72 -8.74 6.86
C VAL A 72 5.07 -9.01 7.52
N LYS A 73 5.07 -9.79 8.60
CA LYS A 73 6.28 -10.09 9.36
C LYS A 73 7.39 -10.76 8.55
N PRO A 74 7.11 -11.74 7.65
CA PRO A 74 8.15 -12.41 6.87
C PRO A 74 8.75 -11.57 5.73
N LEU A 75 8.37 -10.31 5.59
CA LEU A 75 8.88 -9.42 4.54
C LEU A 75 10.37 -9.14 4.70
N GLU A 76 11.18 -9.58 3.75
CA GLU A 76 12.65 -9.53 3.80
C GLU A 76 13.24 -8.43 2.92
N VAL A 77 12.56 -8.06 1.83
CA VAL A 77 13.04 -7.05 0.87
C VAL A 77 11.95 -6.03 0.56
N LEU A 78 12.32 -4.76 0.59
CA LEU A 78 11.54 -3.64 0.09
C LEU A 78 12.23 -3.06 -1.14
N LEU A 79 11.54 -3.01 -2.29
CA LEU A 79 12.05 -2.39 -3.51
C LEU A 79 11.20 -1.17 -3.87
N PHE A 80 11.83 -0.01 -3.92
CA PHE A 80 11.19 1.23 -4.34
C PHE A 80 11.45 1.48 -5.84
N MET A 81 10.40 1.44 -6.65
CA MET A 81 10.38 1.79 -8.07
C MET A 81 9.52 3.04 -8.32
N ARG A 82 9.23 3.80 -7.25
CA ARG A 82 8.57 5.10 -7.31
C ARG A 82 9.24 6.09 -6.36
N ASP A 83 9.23 7.37 -6.71
CA ASP A 83 9.57 8.43 -5.76
C ASP A 83 8.43 8.64 -4.74
N VAL A 84 8.79 8.99 -3.52
CA VAL A 84 7.87 9.27 -2.43
C VAL A 84 8.31 10.58 -1.78
N ARG A 85 7.58 11.65 -2.03
CA ARG A 85 7.91 12.99 -1.54
C ARG A 85 7.54 13.19 -0.07
N SER A 86 6.45 12.58 0.40
CA SER A 86 6.03 12.66 1.79
C SER A 86 6.93 11.82 2.69
N LYS A 87 7.61 12.46 3.65
CA LYS A 87 8.46 11.79 4.65
C LYS A 87 7.68 10.77 5.48
N GLY A 88 6.51 11.14 5.98
CA GLY A 88 5.68 10.24 6.79
C GLY A 88 5.20 9.03 6.02
N TYR A 89 4.85 9.20 4.75
CA TYR A 89 4.47 8.12 3.87
C TYR A 89 5.64 7.17 3.60
N TYR A 90 6.82 7.72 3.30
CA TYR A 90 8.04 6.95 3.11
C TYR A 90 8.41 6.13 4.36
N GLU A 91 8.38 6.74 5.55
CA GLU A 91 8.65 6.04 6.81
C GLU A 91 7.63 4.91 7.10
N GLN A 92 6.36 5.10 6.72
CA GLN A 92 5.36 4.02 6.83
C GLN A 92 5.66 2.86 5.87
N MET A 93 6.08 3.17 4.64
CA MET A 93 6.50 2.14 3.68
C MET A 93 7.71 1.36 4.21
N LYS A 94 8.74 2.04 4.69
CA LYS A 94 9.91 1.42 5.35
C LYS A 94 9.51 0.58 6.56
N GLY A 95 8.61 1.09 7.37
CA GLY A 95 8.11 0.43 8.58
C GLY A 95 7.53 -0.97 8.33
N ARG A 96 7.17 -1.30 7.10
CA ARG A 96 6.69 -2.64 6.73
C ARG A 96 7.78 -3.71 6.84
N GLY A 97 9.04 -3.35 6.58
CA GLY A 97 10.17 -4.28 6.65
C GLY A 97 10.73 -4.50 8.06
N VAL A 98 10.47 -3.60 9.01
CA VAL A 98 11.18 -3.57 10.33
C VAL A 98 10.74 -4.69 11.28
N ARG A 99 9.69 -5.42 10.98
CA ARG A 99 9.19 -6.47 11.88
C ARG A 99 10.15 -7.65 11.95
N SER A 100 10.51 -8.05 13.15
CA SER A 100 11.25 -9.28 13.38
C SER A 100 10.34 -10.50 13.32
N LEU A 101 10.90 -11.66 12.97
CA LEU A 101 10.20 -12.94 12.95
C LEU A 101 11.14 -14.04 13.40
N GLY A 102 10.65 -14.92 14.28
CA GLY A 102 11.39 -16.07 14.76
C GLY A 102 11.81 -17.02 13.63
N PHE A 103 12.86 -17.81 13.87
CA PHE A 103 13.41 -18.71 12.86
C PHE A 103 12.38 -19.74 12.37
N GLU A 104 11.68 -20.40 13.28
CA GLU A 104 10.69 -21.44 12.93
C GLU A 104 9.53 -20.84 12.13
N ASP A 105 9.02 -19.66 12.53
CA ASP A 105 7.95 -18.99 11.82
C ASP A 105 8.39 -18.53 10.42
N LEU A 106 9.64 -18.07 10.29
CA LEU A 106 10.17 -17.70 8.97
C LEU A 106 10.32 -18.91 8.06
N ARG A 107 10.77 -20.07 8.59
CA ARG A 107 10.90 -21.31 7.83
C ARG A 107 9.59 -21.85 7.29
N ASN A 108 8.47 -21.56 7.93
CA ASN A 108 7.16 -21.97 7.43
C ASN A 108 6.87 -21.35 6.05
N VAL A 109 7.35 -20.14 5.80
CA VAL A 109 7.10 -19.39 4.56
C VAL A 109 8.35 -19.19 3.70
N SER A 110 9.54 -19.40 4.24
CA SER A 110 10.84 -19.30 3.54
C SER A 110 11.71 -20.49 3.94
N LYS A 111 11.63 -21.58 3.16
CA LYS A 111 12.26 -22.88 3.50
C LYS A 111 13.78 -22.82 3.54
N SER A 112 14.38 -21.89 2.80
CA SER A 112 15.83 -21.65 2.77
C SER A 112 16.33 -20.79 3.93
N ALA A 113 15.47 -20.33 4.83
CA ALA A 113 15.88 -19.54 5.98
C ALA A 113 16.84 -20.32 6.87
N THR A 114 17.94 -19.69 7.28
CA THR A 114 18.98 -20.25 8.14
C THR A 114 19.03 -19.60 9.53
N SER A 115 18.32 -18.49 9.71
CA SER A 115 18.23 -17.74 10.98
C SER A 115 16.90 -17.01 11.09
N ALA A 116 16.62 -16.47 12.26
CA ALA A 116 15.51 -15.54 12.46
C ALA A 116 15.67 -14.29 11.58
N LYS A 117 14.53 -13.66 11.22
CA LYS A 117 14.54 -12.37 10.53
C LYS A 117 14.71 -11.24 11.55
N ASP A 118 15.89 -10.65 11.59
CA ASP A 118 16.27 -9.50 12.43
C ASP A 118 16.48 -8.21 11.63
N ARG A 119 16.46 -8.30 10.31
CA ARG A 119 16.70 -7.19 9.37
C ARG A 119 15.88 -7.35 8.10
N PHE A 120 15.90 -6.31 7.28
CA PHE A 120 15.38 -6.33 5.92
C PHE A 120 16.34 -5.58 4.99
N VAL A 121 16.23 -5.86 3.69
CA VAL A 121 16.98 -5.16 2.65
C VAL A 121 16.08 -4.13 2.01
N LEU A 122 16.56 -2.88 1.92
CA LEU A 122 15.91 -1.83 1.16
C LEU A 122 16.67 -1.62 -0.15
N ILE A 123 15.97 -1.73 -1.26
CA ILE A 123 16.51 -1.46 -2.61
C ILE A 123 15.81 -0.21 -3.12
N ASP A 124 16.61 0.80 -3.42
CA ASP A 124 16.16 2.08 -3.96
C ASP A 124 16.56 2.19 -5.44
N ALA A 125 15.61 1.91 -6.34
CA ALA A 125 15.86 1.94 -7.78
C ALA A 125 15.73 3.34 -8.39
N VAL A 126 15.17 4.32 -7.66
CA VAL A 126 14.82 5.64 -8.21
C VAL A 126 15.43 6.82 -7.44
N GLY A 127 16.23 6.54 -6.41
CA GLY A 127 16.83 7.57 -5.57
C GLY A 127 15.86 8.15 -4.53
N VAL A 128 14.84 7.40 -4.14
CA VAL A 128 13.83 7.84 -3.17
C VAL A 128 14.44 8.24 -1.83
N GLU A 129 15.48 7.56 -1.37
CA GLU A 129 16.19 7.89 -0.11
C GLU A 129 16.83 9.27 -0.15
N LYS A 130 17.33 9.67 -1.33
CA LYS A 130 18.04 10.95 -1.55
C LYS A 130 17.13 12.08 -2.01
N SER A 131 15.89 11.78 -2.40
CA SER A 131 14.95 12.80 -2.86
C SER A 131 14.58 13.73 -1.71
N GLN A 132 14.41 15.02 -2.01
CA GLN A 132 13.95 15.99 -1.01
C GLN A 132 12.58 15.57 -0.50
N LYS A 133 12.53 15.19 0.78
CA LYS A 133 11.28 14.89 1.45
C LYS A 133 10.67 16.19 1.95
N THR A 134 9.46 16.47 1.52
CA THR A 134 8.65 17.43 2.25
C THR A 134 8.43 16.86 3.65
N GLU A 135 8.77 17.63 4.67
CA GLU A 135 8.40 17.28 6.03
C GLU A 135 6.89 17.17 6.09
N SER A 136 6.41 15.96 5.79
CA SER A 136 5.02 15.65 6.06
C SER A 136 4.89 15.68 7.56
N ARG A 137 4.12 16.61 7.98
CA ARG A 137 3.58 16.65 9.34
C ARG A 137 2.95 15.28 9.59
N PRO A 138 3.01 14.74 10.84
CA PRO A 138 2.47 13.42 11.15
C PRO A 138 1.08 13.22 10.53
N LEU A 139 0.79 12.04 10.01
CA LEU A 139 -0.48 11.66 9.36
C LEU A 139 -1.73 11.97 10.18
N GLU A 140 -1.57 12.22 11.45
CA GLU A 140 -2.55 12.83 12.34
C GLU A 140 -1.93 14.04 13.03
N ARG A 141 -1.77 15.12 12.30
CA ARG A 141 -1.43 16.39 12.95
C ARG A 141 -2.47 16.88 13.92
N ASN A 142 -3.70 16.44 13.76
CA ASN A 142 -4.78 16.68 14.64
C ASN A 142 -5.51 15.34 14.92
N PRO A 143 -5.03 14.53 15.88
CA PRO A 143 -5.79 13.39 16.37
C PRO A 143 -7.18 13.83 16.87
N ASN A 144 -7.37 15.11 17.14
CA ASN A 144 -8.61 15.73 17.58
C ASN A 144 -9.55 16.19 16.42
N LEU A 145 -9.10 16.19 15.15
CA LEU A 145 -10.02 16.49 14.04
C LEU A 145 -11.00 15.33 13.85
N SER A 146 -12.28 15.63 13.97
CA SER A 146 -13.32 14.65 13.71
C SER A 146 -13.38 14.31 12.21
N MET A 147 -14.00 13.17 11.85
CA MET A 147 -14.31 12.85 10.45
C MET A 147 -15.10 13.96 9.77
N LYS A 148 -15.99 14.60 10.52
CA LYS A 148 -16.78 15.73 10.06
C LYS A 148 -15.91 16.93 9.68
N ASP A 149 -14.92 17.26 10.50
CA ASP A 149 -14.03 18.40 10.25
C ASP A 149 -13.14 18.15 9.02
N LEU A 150 -12.65 16.91 8.83
CA LEU A 150 -11.92 16.53 7.62
C LEU A 150 -12.78 16.65 6.36
N LEU A 151 -14.02 16.15 6.41
CA LEU A 151 -14.96 16.27 5.29
C LEU A 151 -15.29 17.72 4.98
N GLN A 152 -15.52 18.55 5.99
CA GLN A 152 -15.77 19.98 5.81
C GLN A 152 -14.53 20.70 5.27
N GLY A 153 -13.33 20.38 5.76
CA GLY A 153 -12.07 20.93 5.27
C GLY A 153 -11.89 20.66 3.77
N VAL A 154 -12.07 19.41 3.35
CA VAL A 154 -11.99 19.04 1.92
C VAL A 154 -13.06 19.74 1.09
N ALA A 155 -14.29 19.83 1.59
CA ALA A 155 -15.38 20.55 0.92
C ALA A 155 -15.10 22.07 0.79
N MET A 156 -14.36 22.65 1.72
CA MET A 156 -13.93 24.06 1.70
C MET A 156 -12.64 24.29 0.88
N GLY A 157 -12.10 23.24 0.27
CA GLY A 157 -10.93 23.36 -0.62
C GLY A 157 -9.57 23.04 0.03
N HIS A 158 -9.53 22.51 1.24
CA HIS A 158 -8.32 21.98 1.83
C HIS A 158 -7.97 20.65 1.14
N ARG A 159 -7.11 20.71 0.14
CA ARG A 159 -6.75 19.58 -0.73
C ARG A 159 -5.26 19.21 -0.62
N ASP A 160 -4.65 19.53 0.50
CA ASP A 160 -3.31 19.09 0.79
C ASP A 160 -3.27 17.56 0.95
N ASP A 161 -2.16 16.95 0.54
CA ASP A 161 -1.97 15.51 0.51
C ASP A 161 -2.25 14.85 1.87
N ASP A 162 -1.86 15.52 2.96
CA ASP A 162 -2.05 15.01 4.32
C ASP A 162 -3.52 14.95 4.73
N THR A 163 -4.30 15.97 4.37
CA THR A 163 -5.75 16.02 4.64
C THR A 163 -6.51 14.97 3.84
N ILE A 164 -6.24 14.87 2.53
CA ILE A 164 -6.87 13.89 1.65
C ILE A 164 -6.53 12.46 2.07
N GLN A 165 -5.26 12.19 2.39
CA GLN A 165 -4.81 10.88 2.81
C GLN A 165 -5.40 10.48 4.17
N SER A 166 -5.47 11.41 5.12
CA SER A 166 -6.11 11.19 6.42
C SER A 166 -7.59 10.84 6.26
N LEU A 167 -8.30 11.54 5.39
CA LEU A 167 -9.70 11.27 5.09
C LEU A 167 -9.88 9.89 4.44
N ALA A 168 -9.06 9.54 3.44
CA ALA A 168 -9.09 8.23 2.77
C ALA A 168 -8.85 7.08 3.75
N ASN A 169 -7.84 7.23 4.64
CA ASN A 169 -7.53 6.24 5.67
C ASN A 169 -8.69 6.06 6.66
N ARG A 170 -9.33 7.14 7.08
CA ARG A 170 -10.50 7.06 7.99
C ARG A 170 -11.72 6.44 7.31
N LEU A 171 -11.97 6.75 6.04
CA LEU A 171 -13.03 6.10 5.26
C LEU A 171 -12.79 4.59 5.12
N THR A 172 -11.54 4.19 4.87
CA THR A 172 -11.17 2.78 4.80
C THR A 172 -11.40 2.05 6.12
N ARG A 173 -11.02 2.67 7.26
CA ARG A 173 -11.28 2.12 8.60
C ARG A 173 -12.79 2.06 8.88
N LEU A 174 -13.52 3.11 8.55
CA LEU A 174 -14.97 3.16 8.70
C LEU A 174 -15.63 2.02 7.92
N GLY A 175 -15.23 1.79 6.66
CA GLY A 175 -15.74 0.69 5.86
C GLY A 175 -15.52 -0.70 6.46
N LYS A 176 -14.46 -0.89 7.26
CA LYS A 176 -14.22 -2.16 7.98
C LYS A 176 -15.00 -2.30 9.29
N GLN A 177 -15.53 -1.19 9.83
CA GLN A 177 -16.20 -1.15 11.14
C GLN A 177 -17.73 -1.12 11.04
N ILE A 178 -18.27 -0.60 9.94
CA ILE A 178 -19.71 -0.49 9.74
C ILE A 178 -20.33 -1.81 9.25
N ASP A 179 -21.57 -2.03 9.63
CA ASP A 179 -22.38 -3.15 9.18
C ASP A 179 -22.95 -2.94 7.76
N THR A 180 -23.63 -3.93 7.23
CA THR A 180 -24.25 -3.89 5.89
C THR A 180 -25.22 -2.73 5.74
N ARG A 181 -25.95 -2.35 6.79
CA ARG A 181 -26.88 -1.21 6.76
C ARG A 181 -26.13 0.12 6.67
N GLY A 182 -24.99 0.24 7.36
CA GLY A 182 -24.09 1.38 7.26
C GLY A 182 -23.54 1.56 5.85
N HIS A 183 -23.09 0.49 5.22
CA HIS A 183 -22.64 0.51 3.82
C HIS A 183 -23.74 0.99 2.88
N GLN A 184 -24.92 0.40 2.95
CA GLN A 184 -26.07 0.80 2.12
C GLN A 184 -26.47 2.27 2.34
N LYS A 185 -26.41 2.76 3.58
CA LYS A 185 -26.73 4.16 3.88
C LYS A 185 -25.72 5.13 3.27
N ILE A 186 -24.42 4.82 3.35
CA ILE A 186 -23.38 5.64 2.73
C ILE A 186 -23.56 5.65 1.20
N GLU A 187 -23.73 4.47 0.61
CA GLU A 187 -23.91 4.34 -0.84
C GLU A 187 -25.15 5.08 -1.33
N LYS A 188 -26.25 5.03 -0.60
CA LYS A 188 -27.48 5.79 -0.92
C LYS A 188 -27.28 7.31 -0.85
N LEU A 189 -26.47 7.80 0.09
CA LEU A 189 -26.22 9.23 0.30
C LEU A 189 -25.18 9.79 -0.68
N THR A 190 -24.17 9.00 -1.04
CA THR A 190 -23.03 9.46 -1.84
C THR A 190 -23.06 8.96 -3.29
N GLY A 191 -23.94 8.02 -3.60
CA GLY A 191 -23.99 7.33 -4.89
C GLY A 191 -22.84 6.33 -5.11
N LYS A 192 -21.97 6.12 -4.10
CA LYS A 192 -20.77 5.29 -4.24
C LYS A 192 -20.50 4.48 -2.96
N PRO A 193 -19.98 3.24 -3.07
CA PRO A 193 -19.50 2.49 -1.93
C PRO A 193 -18.35 3.21 -1.20
N VAL A 194 -18.26 3.05 0.12
CA VAL A 194 -17.24 3.70 0.94
C VAL A 194 -15.79 3.38 0.48
N ALA A 195 -15.56 2.15 0.01
CA ALA A 195 -14.27 1.74 -0.54
C ALA A 195 -13.91 2.49 -1.83
N GLN A 196 -14.90 2.79 -2.68
CA GLN A 196 -14.71 3.58 -3.88
C GLN A 196 -14.40 5.04 -3.55
N LEU A 197 -15.08 5.63 -2.57
CA LEU A 197 -14.79 6.99 -2.09
C LEU A 197 -13.35 7.11 -1.59
N ALA A 198 -12.89 6.16 -0.79
CA ALA A 198 -11.51 6.14 -0.31
C ALA A 198 -10.50 6.02 -1.47
N ARG A 199 -10.79 5.18 -2.47
CA ARG A 199 -9.95 5.00 -3.66
C ARG A 199 -9.86 6.29 -4.48
N GLU A 200 -10.98 6.93 -4.77
CA GLU A 200 -11.02 8.16 -5.56
C GLU A 200 -10.22 9.30 -4.91
N LEU A 201 -10.25 9.40 -3.57
CA LEU A 201 -9.43 10.34 -2.82
C LEU A 201 -7.92 10.05 -3.00
N LEU A 202 -7.52 8.78 -2.93
CA LEU A 202 -6.12 8.39 -3.14
C LEU A 202 -5.67 8.61 -4.59
N THR A 203 -6.54 8.30 -5.57
CA THR A 203 -6.27 8.55 -6.99
C THR A 203 -6.12 10.04 -7.29
N ALA A 204 -6.84 10.91 -6.57
CA ALA A 204 -6.69 12.35 -6.70
C ALA A 204 -5.32 12.90 -6.25
N LEU A 205 -4.54 12.10 -5.50
CA LEU A 205 -3.15 12.40 -5.11
C LEU A 205 -2.12 11.82 -6.10
N ASP A 206 -2.55 10.98 -7.05
CA ASP A 206 -1.65 10.37 -8.02
C ASP A 206 -1.29 11.39 -9.13
N PRO A 207 -0.01 11.79 -9.26
CA PRO A 207 0.42 12.74 -10.27
C PRO A 207 0.10 12.32 -11.70
N ASP A 208 0.08 11.00 -11.99
CA ASP A 208 -0.22 10.50 -13.32
C ASP A 208 -1.72 10.57 -13.63
N ALA A 209 -2.58 10.30 -12.63
CA ALA A 209 -4.03 10.48 -12.78
C ALA A 209 -4.41 11.96 -12.96
N ILE A 210 -3.66 12.87 -12.32
CA ILE A 210 -3.85 14.32 -12.49
C ILE A 210 -3.43 14.73 -13.91
N ASN A 211 -2.28 14.24 -14.39
CA ASN A 211 -1.78 14.57 -15.72
C ASN A 211 -2.68 14.01 -16.84
N GLN A 212 -3.22 12.80 -16.70
CA GLN A 212 -4.16 12.24 -17.65
C GLN A 212 -5.44 13.07 -17.76
N LYS A 213 -6.01 13.50 -16.64
CA LYS A 213 -7.21 14.35 -16.62
C LYS A 213 -6.97 15.77 -17.14
N ALA A 214 -5.74 16.25 -17.15
CA ALA A 214 -5.39 17.55 -17.70
C ALA A 214 -5.21 17.53 -19.24
N LEU A 215 -5.14 16.34 -19.84
CA LEU A 215 -5.00 16.11 -21.29
C LEU A 215 -6.35 15.78 -21.95
N GLU A 216 -7.42 15.56 -21.19
CA GLU A 216 -8.81 15.42 -21.62
C GLU A 216 -9.55 16.76 -21.56
#